data_612116943aea807bac7d9636291a857a
#
_entry.id   612116943aea807bac7d9636291a857a
#
_cell.length_a   1.000
_cell.length_b   1.000
_cell.length_c   1.000
_cell.angle_alpha   90.00
_cell.angle_beta   90.00
_cell.angle_gamma   90.00
#
_symmetry.space_group_name_H-M   'P 1'
#
loop_
_entity.id
_entity.type
_entity.pdbx_description
1 polymer ?
#
loop_
_entity_poly.entity_id
_entity_poly.type
_entity_poly.pdbx_seq_one_letter_code
_entity_poly.pdbx_strand_id
1 'polypeptide(L)'
;MTLPMIIALAVTVLMIILIMVDKLPFGAPPLLALLLLVVFGVTDIKTAFGGFANPTIVMLASFMAIIAALQKTSFIVKFKQTMFNMASKGGFKAYVLLILIVMLGCSLFGTGSTAYYVLVIGLLSTLPYSKQLPPSRVLMPAGFAANHPLLPFNTALQYGIVIAVLESAGVAANVNLVKFSLVNLCLSIGFLVWCILAYKILPDHPIAEAKEEALHAGEQKVALTKNQELITYFSFVLAVVGMILQSKIGDAGYAITGLAVGIILISGVMDFNEIRNSISAPIILMSAGVIGIADALGNTGLTM
;
A
#
# COMPACT_ATOMS: atom_id res chain seq x y z
N MET A 1 -12.90 29.95 20.45
CA MET A 1 -13.10 28.50 20.21
C MET A 1 -14.29 28.04 21.03
N THR A 2 -15.23 27.36 20.42
CA THR A 2 -16.38 26.74 21.11
C THR A 2 -15.93 25.46 21.84
N LEU A 3 -16.74 25.03 22.84
CA LEU A 3 -16.43 23.79 23.56
C LEU A 3 -16.25 22.55 22.63
N PRO A 4 -17.11 22.33 21.61
CA PRO A 4 -16.89 21.26 20.63
C PRO A 4 -15.55 21.35 19.87
N MET A 5 -15.09 22.56 19.51
CA MET A 5 -13.81 22.77 18.86
C MET A 5 -12.64 22.35 19.77
N ILE A 6 -12.70 22.69 21.07
CA ILE A 6 -11.65 22.35 22.03
C ILE A 6 -11.59 20.83 22.22
N ILE A 7 -12.75 20.17 22.35
CA ILE A 7 -12.81 18.71 22.47
C ILE A 7 -12.27 18.04 21.22
N ALA A 8 -12.70 18.50 20.04
CA ALA A 8 -12.23 17.97 18.77
C ALA A 8 -10.71 18.07 18.60
N LEU A 9 -10.13 19.22 18.94
CA LEU A 9 -8.69 19.43 18.93
C LEU A 9 -7.97 18.52 19.92
N ALA A 10 -8.46 18.42 21.15
CA ALA A 10 -7.87 17.57 22.19
C ALA A 10 -7.87 16.08 21.78
N VAL A 11 -8.99 15.60 21.24
CA VAL A 11 -9.10 14.22 20.74
C VAL A 11 -8.16 13.96 19.55
N THR A 12 -8.04 14.91 18.63
CA THR A 12 -7.11 14.79 17.50
C THR A 12 -5.65 14.77 17.97
N VAL A 13 -5.26 15.63 18.89
CA VAL A 13 -3.92 15.62 19.50
C VAL A 13 -3.66 14.29 20.22
N LEU A 14 -4.63 13.80 20.99
CA LEU A 14 -4.54 12.49 21.64
C LEU A 14 -4.32 11.37 20.63
N MET A 15 -5.06 11.37 19.52
CA MET A 15 -4.88 10.39 18.45
C MET A 15 -3.45 10.42 17.89
N ILE A 16 -2.92 11.61 17.60
CA ILE A 16 -1.55 11.77 17.08
C ILE A 16 -0.54 11.22 18.10
N ILE A 17 -0.70 11.53 19.38
CA ILE A 17 0.15 11.00 20.44
C ILE A 17 0.09 9.47 20.49
N LEU A 18 -1.11 8.88 20.41
CA LEU A 18 -1.27 7.43 20.41
C LEU A 18 -0.61 6.76 19.20
N ILE A 19 -0.65 7.39 18.02
CA ILE A 19 0.06 6.92 16.83
C ILE A 19 1.58 6.99 17.05
N MET A 20 2.10 8.09 17.61
CA MET A 20 3.53 8.28 17.85
C MET A 20 4.11 7.34 18.91
N VAL A 21 3.30 6.96 19.90
CA VAL A 21 3.72 6.02 20.96
C VAL A 21 3.85 4.59 20.45
N ASP A 22 3.22 4.25 19.32
CA ASP A 22 3.31 2.95 18.60
C ASP A 22 3.04 1.70 19.48
N LYS A 23 2.20 1.86 20.50
CA LYS A 23 1.78 0.74 21.38
C LYS A 23 0.47 0.09 20.94
N LEU A 24 -0.29 0.75 20.08
CA LEU A 24 -1.56 0.26 19.56
C LEU A 24 -1.42 -0.12 18.08
N PRO A 25 -2.21 -1.09 17.59
CA PRO A 25 -2.27 -1.37 16.16
C PRO A 25 -2.59 -0.10 15.37
N PHE A 26 -1.91 0.10 14.24
CA PHE A 26 -1.91 1.35 13.46
C PHE A 26 -3.30 1.93 13.11
N GLY A 27 -4.32 1.09 12.98
CA GLY A 27 -5.71 1.54 12.72
C GLY A 27 -6.53 1.84 13.99
N ALA A 28 -6.04 1.50 15.19
CA ALA A 28 -6.81 1.65 16.43
C ALA A 28 -6.94 3.10 16.93
N PRO A 29 -5.89 3.96 16.89
CA PRO A 29 -5.98 5.33 17.37
C PRO A 29 -7.06 6.17 16.67
N PRO A 30 -7.22 6.15 15.32
CA PRO A 30 -8.31 6.87 14.66
C PRO A 30 -9.70 6.36 15.06
N LEU A 31 -9.87 5.05 15.21
CA LEU A 31 -11.15 4.48 15.65
C LEU A 31 -11.52 4.93 17.06
N LEU A 32 -10.55 4.94 17.99
CA LEU A 32 -10.77 5.45 19.34
C LEU A 32 -11.13 6.93 19.32
N ALA A 33 -10.44 7.73 18.50
CA ALA A 33 -10.73 9.14 18.35
C ALA A 33 -12.16 9.39 17.84
N LEU A 34 -12.61 8.64 16.82
CA LEU A 34 -14.00 8.73 16.34
C LEU A 34 -15.02 8.43 17.45
N LEU A 35 -14.79 7.34 18.19
CA LEU A 35 -15.70 6.96 19.31
C LEU A 35 -15.73 8.06 20.39
N LEU A 36 -14.60 8.64 20.72
CA LEU A 36 -14.52 9.75 21.68
C LEU A 36 -15.28 10.99 21.18
N LEU A 37 -15.14 11.35 19.88
CA LEU A 37 -15.89 12.47 19.30
C LEU A 37 -17.40 12.26 19.37
N VAL A 38 -17.87 11.02 19.17
CA VAL A 38 -19.28 10.68 19.30
C VAL A 38 -19.74 10.74 20.76
N VAL A 39 -18.97 10.15 21.69
CA VAL A 39 -19.30 10.13 23.12
C VAL A 39 -19.38 11.54 23.72
N PHE A 40 -18.49 12.42 23.30
CA PHE A 40 -18.51 13.82 23.74
C PHE A 40 -19.50 14.71 22.97
N GLY A 41 -20.32 14.13 22.07
CA GLY A 41 -21.37 14.85 21.35
C GLY A 41 -20.84 15.86 20.32
N VAL A 42 -19.59 15.72 19.88
CA VAL A 42 -19.00 16.60 18.84
C VAL A 42 -19.55 16.26 17.45
N THR A 43 -19.83 14.98 17.21
CA THR A 43 -20.40 14.49 15.94
C THR A 43 -21.35 13.32 16.19
N ASP A 44 -22.18 13.02 15.21
CA ASP A 44 -23.03 11.82 15.23
C ASP A 44 -22.29 10.59 14.69
N ILE A 45 -22.82 9.40 15.01
CA ILE A 45 -22.18 8.12 14.63
C ILE A 45 -22.11 7.92 13.11
N LYS A 46 -23.10 8.43 12.37
CA LYS A 46 -23.18 8.30 10.92
C LYS A 46 -22.06 9.10 10.24
N THR A 47 -21.86 10.34 10.67
CA THR A 47 -20.77 11.19 10.19
C THR A 47 -19.41 10.62 10.60
N ALA A 48 -19.24 10.25 11.88
CA ALA A 48 -17.99 9.69 12.38
C ALA A 48 -17.53 8.46 11.58
N PHE A 49 -18.45 7.55 11.28
CA PHE A 49 -18.14 6.32 10.53
C PHE A 49 -18.42 6.40 9.03
N GLY A 50 -18.79 7.57 8.50
CA GLY A 50 -19.02 7.82 7.09
C GLY A 50 -17.80 7.50 6.21
N GLY A 51 -16.60 7.67 6.73
CA GLY A 51 -15.36 7.31 6.03
C GLY A 51 -15.27 5.84 5.64
N PHE A 52 -15.93 4.92 6.36
CA PHE A 52 -15.97 3.51 6.01
C PHE A 52 -16.86 3.22 4.78
N ALA A 53 -17.81 4.09 4.50
CA ALA A 53 -18.68 4.04 3.31
C ALA A 53 -18.13 4.90 2.16
N ASN A 54 -17.00 5.56 2.33
CA ASN A 54 -16.38 6.37 1.28
C ASN A 54 -16.01 5.48 0.09
N PRO A 55 -16.44 5.79 -1.14
CA PRO A 55 -16.19 4.96 -2.32
C PRO A 55 -14.70 4.68 -2.57
N THR A 56 -13.82 5.65 -2.29
CA THR A 56 -12.37 5.48 -2.43
C THR A 56 -11.83 4.46 -1.44
N ILE A 57 -12.31 4.46 -0.20
CA ILE A 57 -11.91 3.47 0.83
C ILE A 57 -12.40 2.07 0.45
N VAL A 58 -13.63 1.95 -0.05
CA VAL A 58 -14.17 0.67 -0.53
C VAL A 58 -13.34 0.11 -1.69
N MET A 59 -12.97 0.96 -2.65
CA MET A 59 -12.10 0.61 -3.77
C MET A 59 -10.72 0.14 -3.27
N LEU A 60 -10.14 0.88 -2.33
CA LEU A 60 -8.82 0.62 -1.75
C LEU A 60 -8.80 -0.72 -1.01
N ALA A 61 -9.81 -0.97 -0.18
CA ALA A 61 -10.00 -2.23 0.53
C ALA A 61 -10.10 -3.42 -0.44
N SER A 62 -10.91 -3.26 -1.48
CA SER A 62 -11.07 -4.27 -2.54
C SER A 62 -9.75 -4.54 -3.25
N PHE A 63 -9.01 -3.49 -3.58
CA PHE A 63 -7.72 -3.63 -4.26
C PHE A 63 -6.67 -4.33 -3.40
N MET A 64 -6.66 -4.09 -2.07
CA MET A 64 -5.78 -4.82 -1.13
C MET A 64 -6.05 -6.33 -1.13
N ALA A 65 -7.32 -6.76 -1.21
CA ALA A 65 -7.67 -8.17 -1.34
C ALA A 65 -7.18 -8.77 -2.67
N ILE A 66 -7.29 -8.02 -3.77
CA ILE A 66 -6.79 -8.47 -5.09
C ILE A 66 -5.27 -8.61 -5.09
N ILE A 67 -4.54 -7.67 -4.45
CA ILE A 67 -3.08 -7.78 -4.28
C ILE A 67 -2.72 -9.02 -3.46
N ALA A 68 -3.46 -9.29 -2.37
CA ALA A 68 -3.22 -10.50 -1.56
C ALA A 68 -3.45 -11.79 -2.38
N ALA A 69 -4.46 -11.82 -3.26
CA ALA A 69 -4.66 -12.93 -4.21
C ALA A 69 -3.50 -13.06 -5.19
N LEU A 70 -3.01 -11.93 -5.73
CA LEU A 70 -1.88 -11.92 -6.67
C LEU A 70 -0.61 -12.50 -6.02
N GLN A 71 -0.40 -12.29 -4.73
CA GLN A 71 0.73 -12.83 -3.98
C GLN A 71 0.73 -14.36 -3.90
N LYS A 72 -0.39 -15.03 -4.13
CA LYS A 72 -0.51 -16.50 -4.16
C LYS A 72 -0.15 -17.11 -5.53
N THR A 73 0.03 -16.32 -6.56
CA THR A 73 0.29 -16.82 -7.92
C THR A 73 1.73 -17.29 -8.11
N SER A 74 1.95 -18.17 -9.08
CA SER A 74 3.28 -18.65 -9.48
C SER A 74 4.18 -17.52 -9.99
N PHE A 75 3.60 -16.39 -10.38
CA PHE A 75 4.34 -15.18 -10.74
C PHE A 75 5.31 -14.75 -9.63
N ILE A 76 4.88 -14.84 -8.38
CA ILE A 76 5.71 -14.46 -7.22
C ILE A 76 6.93 -15.34 -7.08
N VAL A 77 6.75 -16.64 -7.26
CA VAL A 77 7.87 -17.61 -7.22
C VAL A 77 8.89 -17.28 -8.31
N LYS A 78 8.43 -17.05 -9.54
CA LYS A 78 9.28 -16.67 -10.66
C LYS A 78 9.95 -15.30 -10.43
N PHE A 79 9.24 -14.37 -9.84
CA PHE A 79 9.73 -13.05 -9.51
C PHE A 79 10.87 -13.13 -8.47
N LYS A 80 10.67 -13.87 -7.36
CA LYS A 80 11.71 -14.15 -6.36
C LYS A 80 12.96 -14.76 -7.00
N GLN A 81 12.76 -15.80 -7.84
CA GLN A 81 13.88 -16.48 -8.52
C GLN A 81 14.65 -15.53 -9.46
N THR A 82 13.93 -14.66 -10.16
CA THR A 82 14.56 -13.66 -11.05
C THR A 82 15.37 -12.65 -10.26
N MET A 83 14.84 -12.14 -9.15
CA MET A 83 15.57 -11.23 -8.26
C MET A 83 16.83 -11.90 -7.72
N PHE A 84 16.73 -13.13 -7.23
CA PHE A 84 17.88 -13.87 -6.71
C PHE A 84 18.95 -14.10 -7.78
N ASN A 85 18.55 -14.53 -8.98
CA ASN A 85 19.45 -14.75 -10.11
C ASN A 85 20.15 -13.47 -10.57
N MET A 86 19.46 -12.31 -10.50
CA MET A 86 20.09 -11.03 -10.83
C MET A 86 21.07 -10.59 -9.77
N ALA A 87 20.67 -10.71 -8.50
CA ALA A 87 21.53 -10.33 -7.38
C ALA A 87 22.81 -11.19 -7.31
N SER A 88 22.73 -12.50 -7.60
CA SER A 88 23.88 -13.42 -7.60
C SER A 88 24.85 -13.20 -8.77
N LYS A 89 24.40 -12.61 -9.90
CA LYS A 89 25.31 -12.28 -11.02
C LYS A 89 26.30 -11.17 -10.67
N GLY A 90 25.98 -10.30 -9.74
CA GLY A 90 26.84 -9.19 -9.31
C GLY A 90 27.08 -8.10 -10.34
N GLY A 91 27.73 -7.02 -9.90
CA GLY A 91 28.14 -5.90 -10.74
C GLY A 91 27.05 -4.84 -10.98
N PHE A 92 27.47 -3.72 -11.57
CA PHE A 92 26.59 -2.54 -11.76
C PHE A 92 25.34 -2.83 -12.62
N LYS A 93 25.50 -3.61 -13.71
CA LYS A 93 24.35 -3.97 -14.56
C LYS A 93 23.33 -4.81 -13.82
N ALA A 94 23.78 -5.78 -13.02
CA ALA A 94 22.91 -6.61 -12.19
C ALA A 94 22.20 -5.78 -11.13
N TYR A 95 22.88 -4.82 -10.51
CA TYR A 95 22.29 -3.87 -9.58
C TYR A 95 21.14 -3.06 -10.21
N VAL A 96 21.40 -2.41 -11.36
CA VAL A 96 20.36 -1.61 -12.05
C VAL A 96 19.16 -2.47 -12.43
N LEU A 97 19.40 -3.66 -12.99
CA LEU A 97 18.33 -4.60 -13.34
C LEU A 97 17.56 -5.06 -12.11
N LEU A 98 18.24 -5.31 -11.00
CA LEU A 98 17.60 -5.68 -9.73
C LEU A 98 16.67 -4.57 -9.23
N ILE A 99 17.14 -3.32 -9.20
CA ILE A 99 16.32 -2.17 -8.80
C ILE A 99 15.11 -2.02 -9.72
N LEU A 100 15.28 -2.15 -11.04
CA LEU A 100 14.19 -2.12 -12.01
C LEU A 100 13.16 -3.23 -11.75
N ILE A 101 13.62 -4.45 -11.47
CA ILE A 101 12.73 -5.59 -11.15
C ILE A 101 11.97 -5.32 -9.84
N VAL A 102 12.63 -4.78 -8.82
CA VAL A 102 11.97 -4.41 -7.56
C VAL A 102 10.91 -3.32 -7.80
N MET A 103 11.20 -2.29 -8.60
CA MET A 103 10.24 -1.24 -8.95
C MET A 103 9.07 -1.79 -9.79
N LEU A 104 9.33 -2.73 -10.71
CA LEU A 104 8.27 -3.44 -11.45
C LEU A 104 7.40 -4.28 -10.50
N GLY A 105 8.01 -4.98 -9.57
CA GLY A 105 7.29 -5.70 -8.53
C GLY A 105 6.42 -4.76 -7.68
N CYS A 106 6.95 -3.61 -7.26
CA CYS A 106 6.17 -2.58 -6.56
C CYS A 106 4.94 -2.16 -7.37
N SER A 107 5.06 -2.06 -8.70
CA SER A 107 3.93 -1.75 -9.58
C SER A 107 2.82 -2.81 -9.57
N LEU A 108 3.15 -4.05 -9.23
CA LEU A 108 2.19 -5.16 -9.15
C LEU A 108 1.66 -5.36 -7.72
N PHE A 109 2.51 -5.22 -6.71
CA PHE A 109 2.15 -5.43 -5.29
C PHE A 109 1.56 -4.21 -4.60
N GLY A 110 1.73 -3.03 -5.19
CA GLY A 110 1.32 -1.76 -4.63
C GLY A 110 2.35 -1.10 -3.74
N THR A 111 2.35 0.22 -3.81
CA THR A 111 3.12 1.06 -2.90
C THR A 111 2.63 0.90 -1.47
N GLY A 112 3.55 0.85 -0.51
CA GLY A 112 3.22 0.65 0.90
C GLY A 112 2.89 -0.79 1.30
N SER A 113 3.07 -1.78 0.40
CA SER A 113 2.91 -3.20 0.74
C SER A 113 4.03 -3.67 1.66
N THR A 114 3.73 -3.79 2.96
CA THR A 114 4.68 -4.31 3.95
C THR A 114 5.15 -5.72 3.59
N ALA A 115 4.25 -6.57 3.11
CA ALA A 115 4.59 -7.93 2.69
C ALA A 115 5.60 -7.95 1.54
N TYR A 116 5.44 -7.06 0.55
CA TYR A 116 6.38 -6.92 -0.55
C TYR A 116 7.74 -6.39 -0.08
N TYR A 117 7.72 -5.36 0.77
CA TYR A 117 8.94 -4.81 1.37
C TYR A 117 9.74 -5.88 2.14
N VAL A 118 9.07 -6.62 3.03
CA VAL A 118 9.70 -7.72 3.81
C VAL A 118 10.24 -8.81 2.88
N LEU A 119 9.52 -9.16 1.81
CA LEU A 119 9.97 -10.11 0.80
C LEU A 119 11.27 -9.64 0.14
N VAL A 120 11.32 -8.37 -0.32
CA VAL A 120 12.48 -7.81 -1.00
C VAL A 120 13.68 -7.77 -0.07
N ILE A 121 13.51 -7.19 1.12
CA ILE A 121 14.60 -7.06 2.10
C ILE A 121 15.03 -8.44 2.59
N GLY A 122 14.10 -9.33 2.94
CA GLY A 122 14.41 -10.69 3.39
C GLY A 122 15.21 -11.46 2.35
N LEU A 123 14.80 -11.45 1.07
CA LEU A 123 15.52 -12.10 0.00
C LEU A 123 16.95 -11.54 -0.17
N LEU A 124 17.09 -10.22 -0.18
CA LEU A 124 18.38 -9.57 -0.43
C LEU A 124 19.33 -9.70 0.76
N SER A 125 18.80 -9.83 1.98
CA SER A 125 19.60 -10.07 3.20
C SER A 125 20.24 -11.47 3.25
N THR A 126 19.76 -12.41 2.42
CA THR A 126 20.35 -13.76 2.30
C THR A 126 21.49 -13.84 1.30
N LEU A 127 21.75 -12.74 0.56
CA LEU A 127 22.83 -12.75 -0.41
C LEU A 127 24.19 -12.75 0.28
N PRO A 128 25.09 -13.67 -0.10
CA PRO A 128 26.45 -13.66 0.42
C PRO A 128 27.17 -12.36 0.02
N TYR A 129 28.07 -11.92 0.87
CA TYR A 129 28.90 -10.76 0.55
C TYR A 129 29.70 -11.00 -0.72
N SER A 130 29.63 -10.05 -1.64
CA SER A 130 30.42 -10.01 -2.88
C SER A 130 30.91 -8.58 -3.12
N LYS A 131 32.19 -8.42 -3.44
CA LYS A 131 32.76 -7.11 -3.81
C LYS A 131 32.08 -6.49 -5.04
N GLN A 132 31.50 -7.32 -5.91
CA GLN A 132 30.83 -6.85 -7.13
C GLN A 132 29.41 -6.32 -6.85
N LEU A 133 28.74 -6.83 -5.82
CA LEU A 133 27.42 -6.38 -5.39
C LEU A 133 27.25 -6.59 -3.88
N PRO A 134 27.87 -5.74 -3.05
CA PRO A 134 27.78 -5.89 -1.61
C PRO A 134 26.35 -5.61 -1.12
N PRO A 135 25.81 -6.43 -0.20
CA PRO A 135 24.46 -6.25 0.34
C PRO A 135 24.23 -4.84 0.92
N SER A 136 25.24 -4.23 1.52
CA SER A 136 25.20 -2.85 2.03
C SER A 136 24.84 -1.80 0.97
N ARG A 137 25.20 -2.01 -0.30
CA ARG A 137 24.84 -1.14 -1.43
C ARG A 137 23.45 -1.40 -1.97
N VAL A 138 22.91 -2.59 -1.75
CA VAL A 138 21.67 -3.05 -2.39
C VAL A 138 20.46 -2.85 -1.50
N LEU A 139 20.59 -3.15 -0.21
CA LEU A 139 19.44 -3.21 0.70
C LEU A 139 18.69 -1.88 0.82
N MET A 140 19.40 -0.77 1.01
CA MET A 140 18.77 0.54 1.12
C MET A 140 18.06 0.95 -0.19
N PRO A 141 18.72 0.95 -1.37
CA PRO A 141 18.04 1.26 -2.62
C PRO A 141 16.89 0.32 -2.95
N ALA A 142 17.03 -0.98 -2.70
CA ALA A 142 15.96 -1.95 -2.93
C ALA A 142 14.75 -1.75 -2.00
N GLY A 143 15.00 -1.41 -0.72
CA GLY A 143 13.94 -1.06 0.21
C GLY A 143 13.13 0.15 -0.25
N PHE A 144 13.77 1.21 -0.71
CA PHE A 144 13.08 2.36 -1.30
C PHE A 144 12.42 2.00 -2.64
N ALA A 145 13.08 1.22 -3.50
CA ALA A 145 12.52 0.75 -4.77
C ALA A 145 11.22 -0.04 -4.59
N ALA A 146 11.09 -0.77 -3.47
CA ALA A 146 9.86 -1.48 -3.11
C ALA A 146 8.66 -0.56 -2.84
N ASN A 147 8.86 0.75 -2.77
CA ASN A 147 7.82 1.77 -2.62
C ASN A 147 7.73 2.74 -3.81
N HIS A 148 8.54 2.55 -4.85
CA HIS A 148 8.55 3.39 -6.06
C HIS A 148 8.13 2.55 -7.27
N PRO A 149 6.84 2.58 -7.67
CA PRO A 149 6.35 1.80 -8.81
C PRO A 149 6.91 2.35 -10.12
N LEU A 150 7.37 1.46 -11.01
CA LEU A 150 7.81 1.83 -12.35
C LEU A 150 6.63 2.01 -13.31
N LEU A 151 5.58 1.20 -13.15
CA LEU A 151 4.36 1.32 -13.93
C LEU A 151 3.29 2.03 -13.10
N PRO A 152 2.57 3.00 -13.69
CA PRO A 152 1.65 3.87 -12.94
C PRO A 152 0.32 3.20 -12.55
N PHE A 153 0.22 1.86 -12.58
CA PHE A 153 -1.05 1.16 -12.40
C PHE A 153 -1.44 0.96 -10.94
N ASN A 154 -0.50 1.07 -10.00
CA ASN A 154 -0.74 0.72 -8.61
C ASN A 154 -0.41 1.86 -7.64
N THR A 155 -0.85 3.06 -8.00
CA THR A 155 -0.80 4.24 -7.12
C THR A 155 -2.10 4.43 -6.35
N ALA A 156 -3.00 3.44 -6.40
CA ALA A 156 -4.33 3.57 -5.81
C ALA A 156 -4.30 3.88 -4.31
N LEU A 157 -3.39 3.26 -3.56
CA LEU A 157 -3.25 3.53 -2.15
C LEU A 157 -2.86 5.00 -1.89
N GLN A 158 -1.84 5.50 -2.58
CA GLN A 158 -1.39 6.88 -2.45
C GLN A 158 -2.46 7.85 -2.94
N TYR A 159 -3.09 7.56 -4.07
CA TYR A 159 -4.20 8.33 -4.61
C TYR A 159 -5.37 8.39 -3.62
N GLY A 160 -5.77 7.25 -3.04
CA GLY A 160 -6.85 7.19 -2.06
C GLY A 160 -6.56 8.03 -0.82
N ILE A 161 -5.33 7.98 -0.29
CA ILE A 161 -4.93 8.80 0.86
C ILE A 161 -5.00 10.29 0.50
N VAL A 162 -4.50 10.69 -0.68
CA VAL A 162 -4.55 12.09 -1.12
C VAL A 162 -5.98 12.58 -1.30
N ILE A 163 -6.85 11.79 -1.93
CA ILE A 163 -8.28 12.13 -2.08
C ILE A 163 -8.92 12.27 -0.69
N ALA A 164 -8.69 11.32 0.22
CA ALA A 164 -9.22 11.36 1.56
C ALA A 164 -8.80 12.65 2.31
N VAL A 165 -7.54 13.05 2.18
CA VAL A 165 -7.03 14.30 2.79
C VAL A 165 -7.67 15.54 2.16
N LEU A 166 -7.82 15.58 0.83
CA LEU A 166 -8.47 16.71 0.15
C LEU A 166 -9.93 16.84 0.51
N GLU A 167 -10.68 15.73 0.51
CA GLU A 167 -12.08 15.70 0.92
C GLU A 167 -12.23 16.17 2.38
N SER A 168 -11.36 15.70 3.27
CA SER A 168 -11.36 16.10 4.67
C SER A 168 -11.04 17.59 4.88
N ALA A 169 -10.27 18.18 3.98
CA ALA A 169 -9.98 19.62 4.00
C ALA A 169 -11.10 20.47 3.33
N GLY A 170 -12.22 19.86 2.94
CA GLY A 170 -13.31 20.54 2.25
C GLY A 170 -12.96 21.01 0.82
N VAL A 171 -11.87 20.51 0.27
CA VAL A 171 -11.41 20.84 -1.08
C VAL A 171 -12.02 19.83 -2.06
N ALA A 172 -12.68 20.33 -3.12
CA ALA A 172 -13.21 19.44 -4.16
C ALA A 172 -12.07 18.59 -4.75
N ALA A 173 -12.12 17.28 -4.51
CA ALA A 173 -11.08 16.32 -4.90
C ALA A 173 -11.13 15.98 -6.39
N ASN A 174 -10.90 16.99 -7.27
CA ASN A 174 -10.83 16.82 -8.71
C ASN A 174 -9.43 16.35 -9.18
N VAL A 175 -8.88 15.35 -8.50
CA VAL A 175 -7.58 14.77 -8.88
C VAL A 175 -7.80 13.64 -9.87
N ASN A 176 -7.30 13.80 -11.08
CA ASN A 176 -7.36 12.74 -12.09
C ASN A 176 -6.31 11.67 -11.78
N LEU A 177 -6.74 10.40 -11.61
CA LEU A 177 -5.86 9.27 -11.29
C LEU A 177 -4.70 9.13 -12.29
N VAL A 178 -4.95 9.30 -13.59
CA VAL A 178 -3.90 9.16 -14.61
C VAL A 178 -2.84 10.25 -14.47
N LYS A 179 -3.25 11.52 -14.24
CA LYS A 179 -2.29 12.61 -14.00
C LYS A 179 -1.50 12.39 -12.72
N PHE A 180 -2.16 11.95 -11.65
CA PHE A 180 -1.51 11.59 -10.39
C PHE A 180 -0.48 10.47 -10.59
N SER A 181 -0.84 9.42 -11.33
CA SER A 181 0.05 8.31 -11.66
C SER A 181 1.26 8.74 -12.48
N LEU A 182 1.09 9.68 -13.41
CA LEU A 182 2.21 10.24 -14.19
C LEU A 182 3.19 11.03 -13.32
N VAL A 183 2.70 11.80 -12.35
CA VAL A 183 3.56 12.50 -11.38
C VAL A 183 4.36 11.50 -10.56
N ASN A 184 3.72 10.43 -10.06
CA ASN A 184 4.42 9.36 -9.34
C ASN A 184 5.47 8.65 -10.22
N LEU A 185 5.19 8.46 -11.51
CA LEU A 185 6.17 7.91 -12.47
C LEU A 185 7.40 8.81 -12.60
N CYS A 186 7.22 10.14 -12.69
CA CYS A 186 8.34 11.08 -12.71
C CYS A 186 9.20 10.98 -11.44
N LEU A 187 8.56 10.87 -10.26
CA LEU A 187 9.27 10.65 -8.99
C LEU A 187 10.04 9.32 -8.99
N SER A 188 9.43 8.25 -9.51
CA SER A 188 10.06 6.94 -9.61
C SER A 188 11.26 6.93 -10.57
N ILE A 189 11.17 7.67 -11.68
CA ILE A 189 12.30 7.85 -12.61
C ILE A 189 13.42 8.65 -11.92
N GLY A 190 13.10 9.73 -11.21
CA GLY A 190 14.06 10.50 -10.42
C GLY A 190 14.77 9.63 -9.38
N PHE A 191 14.01 8.77 -8.69
CA PHE A 191 14.57 7.81 -7.74
C PHE A 191 15.51 6.79 -8.43
N LEU A 192 15.13 6.27 -9.60
CA LEU A 192 15.98 5.35 -10.35
C LEU A 192 17.30 6.01 -10.75
N VAL A 193 17.26 7.27 -11.22
CA VAL A 193 18.48 8.05 -11.53
C VAL A 193 19.34 8.20 -10.29
N TRP A 194 18.72 8.53 -9.13
CA TRP A 194 19.45 8.59 -7.85
C TRP A 194 20.10 7.25 -7.52
N CYS A 195 19.41 6.12 -7.64
CA CYS A 195 19.97 4.80 -7.39
C CYS A 195 21.21 4.53 -8.25
N ILE A 196 21.16 4.90 -9.55
CA ILE A 196 22.27 4.72 -10.47
C ILE A 196 23.49 5.54 -10.04
N LEU A 197 23.27 6.80 -9.65
CA LEU A 197 24.32 7.68 -9.17
C LEU A 197 24.88 7.25 -7.81
N ALA A 198 24.01 6.83 -6.90
CA ALA A 198 24.35 6.45 -5.54
C ALA A 198 25.16 5.13 -5.48
N TYR A 199 25.12 4.28 -6.50
CA TYR A 199 25.82 2.99 -6.48
C TYR A 199 27.29 3.09 -6.09
N LYS A 200 28.01 4.13 -6.53
CA LYS A 200 29.43 4.35 -6.21
C LYS A 200 29.64 5.01 -4.84
N ILE A 201 28.62 5.66 -4.30
CA ILE A 201 28.69 6.45 -3.04
C ILE A 201 28.33 5.58 -1.84
N LEU A 202 27.46 4.59 -2.04
CA LEU A 202 26.98 3.72 -0.96
C LEU A 202 28.09 2.84 -0.40
N PRO A 203 28.07 2.58 0.91
CA PRO A 203 29.15 1.86 1.61
C PRO A 203 29.28 0.43 1.12
N ASP A 204 30.50 -0.10 1.22
CA ASP A 204 30.88 -1.46 0.84
C ASP A 204 31.37 -2.21 2.09
N HIS A 205 30.44 -2.92 2.72
CA HIS A 205 30.77 -3.76 3.89
C HIS A 205 29.84 -4.98 3.95
N PRO A 206 30.28 -6.08 4.57
CA PRO A 206 29.40 -7.20 4.87
C PRO A 206 28.32 -6.77 5.88
N ILE A 207 27.12 -7.31 5.72
CA ILE A 207 26.02 -7.15 6.67
C ILE A 207 25.87 -8.48 7.41
N ALA A 208 25.49 -8.43 8.70
CA ALA A 208 25.17 -9.64 9.44
C ALA A 208 24.06 -10.41 8.72
N GLU A 209 24.26 -11.72 8.55
CA GLU A 209 23.27 -12.59 7.90
C GLU A 209 21.94 -12.49 8.63
N ALA A 210 20.87 -12.25 7.87
CA ALA A 210 19.52 -12.29 8.42
C ALA A 210 19.22 -13.71 8.89
N LYS A 211 18.63 -13.84 10.06
CA LYS A 211 18.16 -15.14 10.56
C LYS A 211 17.17 -15.75 9.56
N GLU A 212 17.23 -17.05 9.36
CA GLU A 212 16.37 -17.82 8.43
C GLU A 212 14.87 -17.58 8.60
N GLU A 213 14.41 -17.08 9.75
CA GLU A 213 13.02 -16.70 10.01
C GLU A 213 12.47 -15.63 9.05
N ALA A 214 13.34 -14.76 8.50
CA ALA A 214 12.91 -13.76 7.51
C ALA A 214 12.61 -14.37 6.12
N LEU A 215 13.19 -15.54 5.82
CA LEU A 215 12.95 -16.27 4.57
C LEU A 215 11.56 -16.92 4.51
N HIS A 216 11.02 -17.31 5.66
CA HIS A 216 9.74 -18.04 5.75
C HIS A 216 8.52 -17.11 5.85
N ALA A 217 8.71 -15.81 6.08
CA ALA A 217 7.62 -14.82 6.20
C ALA A 217 6.79 -14.65 4.90
N GLY A 218 7.14 -15.30 3.81
CA GLY A 218 6.43 -15.25 2.52
C GLY A 218 6.06 -16.60 1.92
N GLU A 219 6.29 -17.72 2.62
CA GLU A 219 5.94 -19.06 2.13
C GLU A 219 4.50 -19.44 2.46
N GLN A 220 3.52 -18.78 1.86
CA GLN A 220 2.19 -19.38 1.73
C GLN A 220 2.24 -20.39 0.58
N LYS A 221 2.46 -21.67 0.91
CA LYS A 221 2.36 -22.80 0.00
C LYS A 221 0.89 -23.14 -0.29
N VAL A 222 0.21 -22.32 -1.06
CA VAL A 222 -0.99 -22.80 -1.77
C VAL A 222 -0.72 -22.60 -3.24
N ALA A 223 -0.31 -23.65 -3.91
CA ALA A 223 -0.18 -23.66 -5.36
C ALA A 223 -1.58 -23.52 -5.98
N LEU A 224 -1.88 -22.34 -6.48
CA LEU A 224 -3.09 -22.11 -7.25
C LEU A 224 -3.10 -22.97 -8.50
N THR A 225 -4.26 -23.45 -8.91
CA THR A 225 -4.44 -24.08 -10.21
C THR A 225 -4.25 -23.05 -11.33
N LYS A 226 -3.89 -23.48 -12.55
CA LYS A 226 -3.72 -22.58 -13.70
C LYS A 226 -4.96 -21.71 -13.95
N ASN A 227 -6.15 -22.25 -13.73
CA ASN A 227 -7.41 -21.52 -13.89
C ASN A 227 -7.56 -20.43 -12.80
N GLN A 228 -7.21 -20.74 -11.56
CA GLN A 228 -7.24 -19.78 -10.46
C GLN A 228 -6.22 -18.66 -10.67
N GLU A 229 -5.03 -18.96 -11.17
CA GLU A 229 -4.05 -17.94 -11.54
C GLU A 229 -4.57 -17.00 -12.64
N LEU A 230 -5.18 -17.59 -13.70
CA LEU A 230 -5.75 -16.80 -14.79
C LEU A 230 -6.88 -15.88 -14.30
N ILE A 231 -7.74 -16.40 -13.43
CA ILE A 231 -8.82 -15.63 -12.81
C ILE A 231 -8.24 -14.50 -11.95
N THR A 232 -7.16 -14.74 -11.20
CA THR A 232 -6.49 -13.71 -10.40
C THR A 232 -5.93 -12.59 -11.28
N TYR A 233 -5.25 -12.93 -12.37
CA TYR A 233 -4.74 -11.93 -13.32
C TYR A 233 -5.86 -11.14 -13.99
N PHE A 234 -6.94 -11.83 -14.40
CA PHE A 234 -8.13 -11.18 -14.95
C PHE A 234 -8.75 -10.20 -13.94
N SER A 235 -8.94 -10.62 -12.69
CA SER A 235 -9.49 -9.79 -11.61
C SER A 235 -8.61 -8.56 -11.31
N PHE A 236 -7.29 -8.74 -11.36
CA PHE A 236 -6.35 -7.62 -11.21
C PHE A 236 -6.51 -6.61 -12.37
N VAL A 237 -6.51 -7.08 -13.61
CA VAL A 237 -6.69 -6.21 -14.78
C VAL A 237 -8.05 -5.51 -14.73
N LEU A 238 -9.11 -6.22 -14.38
CA LEU A 238 -10.46 -5.69 -14.25
C LEU A 238 -10.51 -4.56 -13.20
N ALA A 239 -9.88 -4.76 -12.06
CA ALA A 239 -9.80 -3.73 -11.02
C ALA A 239 -9.04 -2.49 -11.48
N VAL A 240 -7.87 -2.68 -12.13
CA VAL A 240 -7.08 -1.56 -12.67
C VAL A 240 -7.87 -0.79 -13.74
N VAL A 241 -8.57 -1.49 -14.63
CA VAL A 241 -9.43 -0.85 -15.63
C VAL A 241 -10.57 -0.07 -14.98
N GLY A 242 -11.22 -0.65 -13.96
CA GLY A 242 -12.26 0.04 -13.18
C GLY A 242 -11.75 1.35 -12.54
N MET A 243 -10.55 1.30 -11.96
CA MET A 243 -9.91 2.47 -11.36
C MET A 243 -9.56 3.55 -12.39
N ILE A 244 -9.03 3.18 -13.56
CA ILE A 244 -8.67 4.13 -14.63
C ILE A 244 -9.95 4.78 -15.21
N LEU A 245 -11.00 4.00 -15.40
CA LEU A 245 -12.27 4.47 -15.97
C LEU A 245 -13.15 5.19 -14.94
N GLN A 246 -12.85 5.13 -13.65
CA GLN A 246 -13.66 5.70 -12.57
C GLN A 246 -14.05 7.17 -12.85
N SER A 247 -13.14 7.98 -13.38
CA SER A 247 -13.42 9.38 -13.72
C SER A 247 -14.46 9.55 -14.84
N LYS A 248 -14.75 8.50 -15.62
CA LYS A 248 -15.73 8.51 -16.72
C LYS A 248 -17.03 7.81 -16.34
N ILE A 249 -16.97 6.74 -15.54
CA ILE A 249 -18.12 5.89 -15.22
C ILE A 249 -18.62 6.08 -13.78
N GLY A 250 -17.99 7.00 -13.01
CA GLY A 250 -18.43 7.34 -11.65
C GLY A 250 -18.40 6.15 -10.71
N ASP A 251 -19.44 5.96 -9.92
CA ASP A 251 -19.55 4.93 -8.87
C ASP A 251 -19.35 3.50 -9.37
N ALA A 252 -19.68 3.23 -10.65
CA ALA A 252 -19.45 1.94 -11.27
C ALA A 252 -17.95 1.57 -11.27
N GLY A 253 -17.04 2.55 -11.41
CA GLY A 253 -15.59 2.33 -11.35
C GLY A 253 -15.13 1.79 -9.99
N TYR A 254 -15.71 2.29 -8.91
CA TYR A 254 -15.45 1.78 -7.57
C TYR A 254 -16.04 0.37 -7.36
N ALA A 255 -17.26 0.13 -7.85
CA ALA A 255 -17.94 -1.15 -7.72
C ALA A 255 -17.23 -2.28 -8.48
N ILE A 256 -16.62 -2.00 -9.63
CA ILE A 256 -15.87 -2.98 -10.43
C ILE A 256 -14.74 -3.62 -9.62
N THR A 257 -14.04 -2.86 -8.78
CA THR A 257 -12.99 -3.43 -7.92
C THR A 257 -13.57 -4.40 -6.89
N GLY A 258 -14.73 -4.10 -6.31
CA GLY A 258 -15.46 -5.00 -5.42
C GLY A 258 -15.94 -6.27 -6.13
N LEU A 259 -16.46 -6.15 -7.36
CA LEU A 259 -16.84 -7.31 -8.18
C LEU A 259 -15.64 -8.22 -8.47
N ALA A 260 -14.45 -7.65 -8.73
CA ALA A 260 -13.23 -8.44 -8.92
C ALA A 260 -12.88 -9.26 -7.69
N VAL A 261 -13.09 -8.74 -6.47
CA VAL A 261 -12.93 -9.51 -5.21
C VAL A 261 -13.98 -10.64 -5.12
N GLY A 262 -15.23 -10.36 -5.52
CA GLY A 262 -16.26 -11.38 -5.59
C GLY A 262 -15.89 -12.55 -6.51
N ILE A 263 -15.30 -12.27 -7.66
CA ILE A 263 -14.79 -13.29 -8.59
C ILE A 263 -13.68 -14.12 -7.93
N ILE A 264 -12.75 -13.51 -7.22
CA ILE A 264 -11.66 -14.16 -6.47
C ILE A 264 -12.24 -15.11 -5.41
N LEU A 265 -13.26 -14.66 -4.66
CA LEU A 265 -13.93 -15.47 -3.64
C LEU A 265 -14.63 -16.68 -4.25
N ILE A 266 -15.47 -16.46 -5.28
CA ILE A 266 -16.25 -17.52 -5.93
C ILE A 266 -15.35 -18.58 -6.59
N SER A 267 -14.21 -18.16 -7.13
CA SER A 267 -13.25 -19.07 -7.76
C SER A 267 -12.40 -19.88 -6.76
N GLY A 268 -12.53 -19.61 -5.46
CA GLY A 268 -11.75 -20.29 -4.42
C GLY A 268 -10.24 -19.96 -4.44
N VAL A 269 -9.85 -18.84 -5.02
CA VAL A 269 -8.46 -18.32 -4.95
C VAL A 269 -8.12 -17.88 -3.53
N MET A 270 -9.07 -17.23 -2.88
CA MET A 270 -9.00 -16.84 -1.47
C MET A 270 -10.27 -17.27 -0.74
N ASP A 271 -10.11 -17.65 0.51
CA ASP A 271 -11.25 -17.86 1.39
C ASP A 271 -11.77 -16.54 1.99
N PHE A 272 -12.94 -16.60 2.64
CA PHE A 272 -13.56 -15.42 3.22
C PHE A 272 -12.69 -14.77 4.33
N ASN A 273 -11.97 -15.58 5.12
CA ASN A 273 -11.12 -15.08 6.19
C ASN A 273 -9.91 -14.32 5.62
N GLU A 274 -9.33 -14.81 4.55
CA GLU A 274 -8.22 -14.16 3.85
C GLU A 274 -8.65 -12.81 3.26
N ILE A 275 -9.83 -12.76 2.63
CA ILE A 275 -10.40 -11.50 2.09
C ILE A 275 -10.70 -10.54 3.23
N ARG A 276 -11.36 -11.00 4.30
CA ARG A 276 -11.63 -10.17 5.48
C ARG A 276 -10.36 -9.56 6.05
N ASN A 277 -9.29 -10.35 6.21
CA ASN A 277 -8.02 -9.88 6.75
C ASN A 277 -7.35 -8.84 5.83
N SER A 278 -7.51 -8.99 4.52
CA SER A 278 -6.97 -8.04 3.54
C SER A 278 -7.75 -6.73 3.54
N ILE A 279 -9.08 -6.78 3.61
CA ILE A 279 -9.97 -5.61 3.63
C ILE A 279 -9.84 -4.85 4.97
N SER A 280 -9.63 -5.55 6.08
CA SER A 280 -9.41 -4.94 7.40
C SER A 280 -7.95 -4.59 7.68
N ALA A 281 -7.13 -4.42 6.63
CA ALA A 281 -5.75 -3.99 6.80
C ALA A 281 -5.67 -2.67 7.59
N PRO A 282 -4.69 -2.51 8.49
CA PRO A 282 -4.59 -1.33 9.36
C PRO A 282 -4.63 0.00 8.62
N ILE A 283 -4.08 0.05 7.40
CA ILE A 283 -4.09 1.27 6.57
C ILE A 283 -5.51 1.65 6.12
N ILE A 284 -6.39 0.68 5.87
CA ILE A 284 -7.80 0.93 5.49
C ILE A 284 -8.55 1.51 6.68
N LEU A 285 -8.38 0.91 7.86
CA LEU A 285 -9.00 1.38 9.10
C LEU A 285 -8.53 2.79 9.45
N MET A 286 -7.23 3.05 9.30
CA MET A 286 -6.65 4.37 9.50
C MET A 286 -7.24 5.40 8.53
N SER A 287 -7.26 5.10 7.24
CA SER A 287 -7.75 6.03 6.21
C SER A 287 -9.23 6.35 6.40
N ALA A 288 -10.06 5.33 6.65
CA ALA A 288 -11.48 5.52 6.94
C ALA A 288 -11.71 6.36 8.22
N GLY A 289 -10.92 6.09 9.26
CA GLY A 289 -10.99 6.82 10.51
C GLY A 289 -10.59 8.29 10.37
N VAL A 290 -9.52 8.57 9.62
CA VAL A 290 -9.05 9.94 9.38
C VAL A 290 -10.09 10.75 8.61
N ILE A 291 -10.78 10.18 7.60
CA ILE A 291 -11.87 10.86 6.89
C ILE A 291 -12.98 11.24 7.87
N GLY A 292 -13.45 10.31 8.70
CA GLY A 292 -14.51 10.60 9.65
C GLY A 292 -14.12 11.65 10.71
N ILE A 293 -12.85 11.69 11.16
CA ILE A 293 -12.34 12.72 12.05
C ILE A 293 -12.33 14.08 11.33
N ALA A 294 -11.93 14.12 10.09
CA ALA A 294 -11.89 15.34 9.30
C ALA A 294 -13.29 15.91 9.06
N ASP A 295 -14.27 15.06 8.75
CA ASP A 295 -15.68 15.46 8.64
C ASP A 295 -16.21 16.01 9.98
N ALA A 296 -15.87 15.35 11.09
CA ALA A 296 -16.22 15.82 12.42
C ALA A 296 -15.59 17.20 12.75
N LEU A 297 -14.31 17.40 12.41
CA LEU A 297 -13.62 18.69 12.57
C LEU A 297 -14.25 19.78 11.70
N GLY A 298 -14.59 19.46 10.44
CA GLY A 298 -15.28 20.35 9.51
C GLY A 298 -16.61 20.85 10.08
N ASN A 299 -17.40 19.94 10.67
CA ASN A 299 -18.70 20.27 11.29
C ASN A 299 -18.55 21.17 12.52
N THR A 300 -17.42 21.16 13.22
CA THR A 300 -17.16 22.08 14.34
C THR A 300 -16.74 23.49 13.89
N GLY A 301 -16.40 23.66 12.62
CA GLY A 301 -15.82 24.91 12.08
C GLY A 301 -14.35 25.13 12.44
N LEU A 302 -13.65 24.09 12.89
CA LEU A 302 -12.22 24.20 13.26
C LEU A 302 -11.32 24.29 12.00
N THR A 303 -11.80 23.85 10.86
CA THR A 303 -11.05 23.80 9.58
C THR A 303 -11.41 24.95 8.62
N MET A 304 -12.22 25.93 9.07
CA MET A 304 -12.58 27.12 8.29
C MET A 304 -11.62 28.30 8.52
#